data_de2e380ced972d8b0661791d03b00c25
#
_entry.id   de2e380ced972d8b0661791d03b00c25
#
_cell.length_a   1.000
_cell.length_b   1.000
_cell.length_c   1.000
_cell.angle_alpha   90.00
_cell.angle_beta   90.00
_cell.angle_gamma   90.00
#
_symmetry.space_group_name_H-M   'P 1'
#
loop_
_entity.id
_entity.type
_entity.pdbx_description
1 polymer ?
#
loop_
_entity_poly.entity_id
_entity_poly.type
_entity_poly.pdbx_seq_one_letter_code
_entity_poly.pdbx_strand_id
1 'polypeptide(L)'
;MYKRLVIAGGGPAGMMAGLLFARAGVETLVIEKHGDFLRDFRGDTVHPSTIALFDELGLGDALLEREHDKVTDISARVGGRYYRVADLRHLPVRHRFMAMMPQWHFLDFVRDAAASYPAFSLRMDAEVAGLTEGAGRVTGVRLADGEEVGADLVIAADGRGSVLREAAGLKQQDLGAPIDVFWFRVPKRRTPHNETAGQFSPGTVIAMIDRGDYWQCAFVFAKGGADRIRAEGIEAFRERVAFAVPEIAKDLGRIVSWDDVKLLSVSLDRLTRWHRPGLLAIGDAAHAMSPVGGVGINLAIQDAVAAANILALPLSQGEPVDRLLGKVQARRMFPVRVIQGMQRAVHAGVLGPTLGATAQMEAPFALRMLDRFPILQRIPARIVGLGVRREHIRSPELSPKVVMPAKDGISGG
;
A
#
# COMPACT_ATOMS: atom_id res chain seq x y z
N MET A 1 22.51 -10.91 18.34
CA MET A 1 22.21 -9.47 18.54
C MET A 1 20.89 -9.34 19.31
N TYR A 2 20.71 -8.31 20.11
CA TYR A 2 19.43 -8.05 20.83
C TYR A 2 19.00 -6.61 20.57
N LYS A 3 17.70 -6.40 20.35
CA LYS A 3 17.06 -5.10 20.13
C LYS A 3 15.75 -5.02 20.92
N ARG A 4 15.29 -3.83 21.28
CA ARG A 4 13.97 -3.67 21.89
C ARG A 4 12.86 -4.05 20.94
N LEU A 5 13.01 -3.67 19.65
CA LEU A 5 12.06 -3.94 18.60
C LEU A 5 12.76 -4.45 17.35
N VAL A 6 12.31 -5.58 16.83
CA VAL A 6 12.66 -6.08 15.49
C VAL A 6 11.44 -6.05 14.60
N ILE A 7 11.56 -5.48 13.41
CA ILE A 7 10.52 -5.36 12.40
C ILE A 7 10.96 -6.15 11.17
N ALA A 8 10.24 -7.20 10.83
CA ALA A 8 10.47 -7.97 9.62
C ALA A 8 9.69 -7.37 8.45
N GLY A 9 10.40 -6.89 7.44
CA GLY A 9 9.87 -6.26 6.23
C GLY A 9 10.04 -4.74 6.22
N GLY A 10 10.77 -4.22 5.21
CA GLY A 10 11.02 -2.80 4.94
C GLY A 10 9.95 -2.14 4.05
N GLY A 11 8.75 -2.72 3.96
CA GLY A 11 7.61 -2.11 3.26
C GLY A 11 7.01 -0.91 4.03
N PRO A 12 5.92 -0.30 3.49
CA PRO A 12 5.33 0.92 4.07
C PRO A 12 4.96 0.81 5.56
N ALA A 13 4.42 -0.33 5.99
CA ALA A 13 4.09 -0.57 7.40
C ALA A 13 5.35 -0.64 8.26
N GLY A 14 6.35 -1.43 7.83
CA GLY A 14 7.57 -1.65 8.61
C GLY A 14 8.43 -0.40 8.70
N MET A 15 8.62 0.32 7.58
CA MET A 15 9.41 1.56 7.59
C MET A 15 8.74 2.67 8.42
N MET A 16 7.39 2.82 8.31
CA MET A 16 6.67 3.78 9.15
C MET A 16 6.72 3.40 10.64
N ALA A 17 6.59 2.12 10.97
CA ALA A 17 6.78 1.65 12.34
C ALA A 17 8.22 1.93 12.81
N GLY A 18 9.23 1.61 11.99
CA GLY A 18 10.63 1.91 12.27
C GLY A 18 10.88 3.37 12.63
N LEU A 19 10.37 4.29 11.80
CA LEU A 19 10.44 5.73 12.06
C LEU A 19 9.81 6.11 13.41
N LEU A 20 8.58 5.69 13.66
CA LEU A 20 7.83 6.13 14.83
C LEU A 20 8.34 5.55 16.15
N PHE A 21 8.78 4.30 16.16
CA PHE A 21 9.35 3.69 17.35
C PHE A 21 10.75 4.24 17.64
N ALA A 22 11.60 4.45 16.63
CA ALA A 22 12.90 5.07 16.82
C ALA A 22 12.78 6.53 17.30
N ARG A 23 11.82 7.28 16.75
CA ARG A 23 11.47 8.64 17.22
C ARG A 23 11.09 8.65 18.71
N ALA A 24 10.45 7.59 19.18
CA ALA A 24 10.10 7.43 20.59
C ALA A 24 11.24 6.84 21.45
N GLY A 25 12.46 6.75 20.93
CA GLY A 25 13.63 6.25 21.66
C GLY A 25 13.70 4.75 21.84
N VAL A 26 12.89 3.97 21.11
CA VAL A 26 12.93 2.51 21.11
C VAL A 26 14.04 2.04 20.18
N GLU A 27 15.03 1.29 20.67
CA GLU A 27 16.02 0.62 19.81
C GLU A 27 15.33 -0.32 18.82
N THR A 28 15.29 0.11 17.57
CA THR A 28 14.50 -0.52 16.50
C THR A 28 15.43 -0.98 15.38
N LEU A 29 15.27 -2.24 14.98
CA LEU A 29 15.89 -2.81 13.79
C LEU A 29 14.81 -3.21 12.79
N VAL A 30 14.83 -2.60 11.60
CA VAL A 30 14.06 -3.06 10.45
C VAL A 30 14.94 -3.97 9.60
N ILE A 31 14.40 -5.13 9.20
CA ILE A 31 15.08 -6.14 8.38
C ILE A 31 14.31 -6.29 7.08
N GLU A 32 14.98 -6.05 5.95
CA GLU A 32 14.42 -6.18 4.61
C GLU A 32 15.25 -7.18 3.80
N LYS A 33 14.57 -8.11 3.14
CA LYS A 33 15.22 -9.20 2.38
C LYS A 33 15.87 -8.76 1.07
N HIS A 34 15.53 -7.59 0.59
CA HIS A 34 16.08 -7.05 -0.66
C HIS A 34 17.11 -5.97 -0.37
N GLY A 35 18.02 -5.73 -1.34
CA GLY A 35 19.08 -4.71 -1.24
C GLY A 35 18.61 -3.28 -1.54
N ASP A 36 17.39 -3.14 -2.06
CA ASP A 36 16.78 -1.84 -2.37
C ASP A 36 15.26 -1.86 -2.16
N PHE A 37 14.61 -0.71 -2.36
CA PHE A 37 13.16 -0.58 -2.33
C PHE A 37 12.50 -0.63 -3.71
N LEU A 38 13.26 -0.87 -4.78
CA LEU A 38 12.73 -0.98 -6.13
C LEU A 38 11.81 -2.20 -6.22
N ARG A 39 10.53 -1.95 -6.44
CA ARG A 39 9.51 -2.97 -6.66
C ARG A 39 8.67 -2.53 -7.83
N ASP A 40 8.59 -3.38 -8.84
CA ASP A 40 7.74 -3.13 -9.98
C ASP A 40 6.26 -3.06 -9.58
N PHE A 41 5.59 -2.02 -10.04
CA PHE A 41 4.13 -1.89 -10.09
C PHE A 41 3.37 -2.07 -8.77
N ARG A 42 3.95 -1.68 -7.63
CA ARG A 42 3.24 -1.74 -6.34
C ARG A 42 3.08 -0.37 -5.74
N GLY A 43 1.85 -0.09 -5.32
CA GLY A 43 1.54 0.85 -4.26
C GLY A 43 1.99 2.29 -4.44
N ASP A 44 1.74 2.86 -5.57
CA ASP A 44 2.22 4.19 -5.95
C ASP A 44 1.26 5.33 -5.53
N THR A 45 0.38 5.11 -4.56
CA THR A 45 -0.60 6.10 -4.13
C THR A 45 -0.40 6.49 -2.67
N VAL A 46 0.05 7.71 -2.44
CA VAL A 46 0.12 8.32 -1.10
C VAL A 46 -1.11 9.21 -0.92
N HIS A 47 -2.04 8.74 -0.09
CA HIS A 47 -3.33 9.40 0.10
C HIS A 47 -3.23 10.65 1.01
N PRO A 48 -4.21 11.56 0.94
CA PRO A 48 -4.27 12.74 1.81
C PRO A 48 -4.12 12.43 3.30
N SER A 49 -4.65 11.28 3.75
CA SER A 49 -4.50 10.84 5.15
C SER A 49 -3.05 10.53 5.53
N THR A 50 -2.28 9.96 4.61
CA THR A 50 -0.86 9.67 4.84
C THR A 50 -0.04 10.95 4.78
N ILE A 51 -0.29 11.84 3.81
CA ILE A 51 0.38 13.15 3.76
C ILE A 51 0.14 13.92 5.07
N ALA A 52 -1.11 13.90 5.58
CA ALA A 52 -1.44 14.55 6.85
C ALA A 52 -0.69 13.97 8.06
N LEU A 53 -0.35 12.66 8.08
CA LEU A 53 0.51 12.09 9.12
C LEU A 53 1.94 12.64 9.04
N PHE A 54 2.46 12.88 7.83
CA PHE A 54 3.77 13.53 7.66
C PHE A 54 3.72 15.02 7.99
N ASP A 55 2.59 15.71 7.76
CA ASP A 55 2.39 17.09 8.27
C ASP A 55 2.46 17.13 9.80
N GLU A 56 1.84 16.16 10.49
CA GLU A 56 1.89 16.03 11.94
C GLU A 56 3.32 15.73 12.47
N LEU A 57 4.18 15.12 11.66
CA LEU A 57 5.60 14.89 11.95
C LEU A 57 6.51 16.08 11.56
N GLY A 58 5.94 17.14 10.95
CA GLY A 58 6.73 18.25 10.39
C GLY A 58 7.52 17.89 9.12
N LEU A 59 7.13 16.81 8.45
CA LEU A 59 7.82 16.24 7.29
C LEU A 59 6.98 16.33 5.99
N GLY A 60 5.77 16.93 6.04
CA GLY A 60 4.83 16.92 4.91
C GLY A 60 5.37 17.64 3.68
N ASP A 61 5.93 18.83 3.84
CA ASP A 61 6.48 19.61 2.72
C ASP A 61 7.70 18.89 2.11
N ALA A 62 8.62 18.38 2.94
CA ALA A 62 9.79 17.62 2.47
C ALA A 62 9.42 16.31 1.75
N LEU A 63 8.34 15.64 2.14
CA LEU A 63 7.81 14.50 1.42
C LEU A 63 7.34 14.92 0.01
N LEU A 64 6.67 16.06 -0.09
CA LEU A 64 6.11 16.56 -1.35
C LEU A 64 7.13 17.24 -2.27
N GLU A 65 8.38 17.41 -1.84
CA GLU A 65 9.52 17.74 -2.70
C GLU A 65 9.98 16.56 -3.56
N ARG A 66 9.64 15.30 -3.15
CA ARG A 66 9.89 14.13 -3.98
C ARG A 66 8.98 14.16 -5.21
N GLU A 67 9.48 13.65 -6.33
CA GLU A 67 8.73 13.59 -7.59
C GLU A 67 7.40 12.85 -7.42
N HIS A 68 6.31 13.50 -7.79
CA HIS A 68 4.96 12.94 -7.73
C HIS A 68 3.98 13.71 -8.62
N ASP A 69 2.97 13.04 -9.11
CA ASP A 69 1.81 13.64 -9.76
C ASP A 69 0.66 13.83 -8.76
N LYS A 70 -0.16 14.86 -8.99
CA LYS A 70 -1.29 15.20 -8.11
C LYS A 70 -2.61 14.77 -8.74
N VAL A 71 -3.35 13.91 -8.06
CA VAL A 71 -4.71 13.50 -8.45
C VAL A 71 -5.70 14.08 -7.46
N THR A 72 -6.56 14.98 -7.94
CA THR A 72 -7.59 15.68 -7.15
C THR A 72 -8.97 15.05 -7.26
N ASP A 73 -9.21 14.25 -8.29
CA ASP A 73 -10.47 13.53 -8.49
C ASP A 73 -10.22 12.13 -9.06
N ILE A 74 -11.20 11.27 -8.85
CA ILE A 74 -11.19 9.90 -9.35
C ILE A 74 -12.37 9.78 -10.30
N SER A 75 -12.10 9.33 -11.52
CA SER A 75 -13.09 9.17 -12.58
C SER A 75 -13.20 7.71 -13.05
N ALA A 76 -14.37 7.38 -13.59
CA ALA A 76 -14.63 6.12 -14.29
C ALA A 76 -15.20 6.42 -15.68
N ARG A 77 -14.72 5.70 -16.70
CA ARG A 77 -15.27 5.77 -18.05
C ARG A 77 -16.07 4.51 -18.33
N VAL A 78 -17.37 4.67 -18.62
CA VAL A 78 -18.29 3.60 -18.93
C VAL A 78 -19.06 3.96 -20.20
N GLY A 79 -19.08 3.08 -21.20
CA GLY A 79 -19.76 3.34 -22.47
C GLY A 79 -19.26 4.60 -23.21
N GLY A 80 -17.97 4.92 -23.08
CA GLY A 80 -17.35 6.10 -23.68
C GLY A 80 -17.56 7.42 -22.92
N ARG A 81 -18.40 7.46 -21.88
CA ARG A 81 -18.66 8.64 -21.06
C ARG A 81 -17.90 8.60 -19.75
N TYR A 82 -17.33 9.75 -19.35
CA TYR A 82 -16.68 9.93 -18.04
C TYR A 82 -17.70 10.26 -16.96
N TYR A 83 -17.49 9.65 -15.79
CA TYR A 83 -18.28 9.87 -14.58
C TYR A 83 -17.29 10.16 -13.44
N ARG A 84 -17.47 11.28 -12.74
CA ARG A 84 -16.66 11.58 -11.57
C ARG A 84 -17.17 10.78 -10.36
N VAL A 85 -16.28 10.00 -9.77
CA VAL A 85 -16.59 9.13 -8.61
C VAL A 85 -16.31 9.84 -7.30
N ALA A 86 -15.16 10.52 -7.20
CA ALA A 86 -14.73 11.20 -5.98
C ALA A 86 -14.01 12.52 -6.29
N ASP A 87 -14.27 13.54 -5.47
CA ASP A 87 -13.61 14.84 -5.51
C ASP A 87 -12.91 15.10 -4.17
N LEU A 88 -11.57 15.06 -4.18
CA LEU A 88 -10.72 15.21 -3.00
C LEU A 88 -10.56 16.68 -2.55
N ARG A 89 -10.86 17.65 -3.40
CA ARG A 89 -10.66 19.09 -3.14
C ARG A 89 -11.44 19.60 -1.93
N HIS A 90 -12.45 18.85 -1.47
CA HIS A 90 -13.27 19.19 -0.31
C HIS A 90 -12.88 18.48 0.99
N LEU A 91 -11.76 17.77 1.01
CA LEU A 91 -11.28 17.10 2.21
C LEU A 91 -10.78 18.09 3.27
N PRO A 92 -11.05 17.85 4.57
CA PRO A 92 -10.61 18.73 5.66
C PRO A 92 -9.17 18.44 6.06
N VAL A 93 -8.22 18.57 5.12
CA VAL A 93 -6.78 18.41 5.31
C VAL A 93 -6.03 19.46 4.49
N ARG A 94 -4.76 19.71 4.82
CA ARG A 94 -3.93 20.69 4.11
C ARG A 94 -3.74 20.31 2.65
N HIS A 95 -3.36 19.07 2.37
CA HIS A 95 -3.09 18.55 1.03
C HIS A 95 -4.27 17.70 0.54
N ARG A 96 -5.06 18.26 -0.39
CA ARG A 96 -6.35 17.72 -0.86
C ARG A 96 -6.23 16.96 -2.17
N PHE A 97 -5.19 16.15 -2.31
CA PHE A 97 -4.90 15.33 -3.48
C PHE A 97 -4.22 14.02 -3.08
N MET A 98 -4.30 13.01 -3.90
CA MET A 98 -3.42 11.84 -3.83
C MET A 98 -2.12 12.17 -4.55
N ALA A 99 -0.99 11.93 -3.91
CA ALA A 99 0.31 11.98 -4.55
C ALA A 99 0.58 10.63 -5.22
N MET A 100 0.67 10.64 -6.54
CA MET A 100 1.05 9.48 -7.33
C MET A 100 2.58 9.42 -7.34
N MET A 101 3.13 8.84 -6.28
CA MET A 101 4.56 8.77 -6.02
C MET A 101 5.04 7.32 -6.12
N PRO A 102 6.12 7.02 -6.86
CA PRO A 102 6.71 5.69 -6.84
C PRO A 102 7.02 5.23 -5.41
N GLN A 103 6.67 3.98 -5.10
CA GLN A 103 6.78 3.48 -3.72
C GLN A 103 8.21 3.58 -3.18
N TRP A 104 9.24 3.39 -4.02
CA TRP A 104 10.63 3.51 -3.60
C TRP A 104 11.00 4.94 -3.19
N HIS A 105 10.49 6.00 -3.86
CA HIS A 105 10.70 7.39 -3.43
C HIS A 105 10.10 7.64 -2.05
N PHE A 106 8.90 7.08 -1.80
CA PHE A 106 8.27 7.15 -0.49
C PHE A 106 9.08 6.41 0.59
N LEU A 107 9.52 5.19 0.30
CA LEU A 107 10.27 4.38 1.26
C LEU A 107 11.68 4.94 1.53
N ASP A 108 12.37 5.43 0.50
CA ASP A 108 13.64 6.15 0.66
C ASP A 108 13.48 7.38 1.54
N PHE A 109 12.41 8.16 1.33
CA PHE A 109 12.11 9.30 2.17
C PHE A 109 11.89 8.90 3.64
N VAL A 110 11.11 7.84 3.88
CA VAL A 110 10.85 7.35 5.25
C VAL A 110 12.14 6.82 5.88
N ARG A 111 12.99 6.12 5.11
CA ARG A 111 14.31 5.66 5.56
C ARG A 111 15.18 6.84 6.00
N ASP A 112 15.29 7.86 5.15
CA ASP A 112 16.13 9.04 5.41
C ASP A 112 15.62 9.78 6.66
N ALA A 113 14.31 9.92 6.82
CA ALA A 113 13.70 10.50 8.02
C ALA A 113 13.96 9.66 9.27
N ALA A 114 13.86 8.32 9.17
CA ALA A 114 14.11 7.41 10.29
C ALA A 114 15.59 7.40 10.71
N ALA A 115 16.51 7.46 9.74
CA ALA A 115 17.96 7.49 9.98
C ALA A 115 18.43 8.73 10.77
N SER A 116 17.60 9.77 10.86
CA SER A 116 17.89 10.92 11.72
C SER A 116 17.78 10.61 13.22
N TYR A 117 17.22 9.45 13.58
CA TYR A 117 17.09 9.02 14.99
C TYR A 117 18.12 7.93 15.33
N PRO A 118 18.98 8.13 16.34
CA PRO A 118 20.04 7.16 16.70
C PRO A 118 19.53 5.77 17.06
N ALA A 119 18.27 5.67 17.50
CA ALA A 119 17.63 4.42 17.86
C ALA A 119 17.18 3.59 16.63
N PHE A 120 17.30 4.13 15.40
CA PHE A 120 16.92 3.42 14.16
C PHE A 120 18.09 2.65 13.57
N SER A 121 17.82 1.43 13.14
CA SER A 121 18.74 0.63 12.33
C SER A 121 17.96 -0.04 11.21
N LEU A 122 18.55 -0.11 10.03
CA LEU A 122 17.99 -0.82 8.87
C LEU A 122 19.02 -1.81 8.34
N ARG A 123 18.62 -3.07 8.17
CA ARG A 123 19.44 -4.12 7.55
C ARG A 123 18.76 -4.57 6.27
N MET A 124 19.36 -4.26 5.14
CA MET A 124 18.96 -4.72 3.82
C MET A 124 19.66 -6.04 3.49
N ASP A 125 19.22 -6.72 2.42
CA ASP A 125 19.76 -8.02 1.98
C ASP A 125 19.74 -9.09 3.10
N ALA A 126 18.73 -9.03 3.99
CA ALA A 126 18.60 -9.94 5.12
C ALA A 126 17.18 -10.51 5.17
N GLU A 127 17.04 -11.81 4.91
CA GLU A 127 15.75 -12.48 4.92
C GLU A 127 15.46 -13.08 6.29
N VAL A 128 14.31 -12.69 6.87
CA VAL A 128 13.80 -13.33 8.08
C VAL A 128 13.12 -14.64 7.69
N ALA A 129 13.65 -15.77 8.20
CA ALA A 129 13.19 -17.11 7.87
C ALA A 129 12.32 -17.75 8.94
N GLY A 130 12.26 -17.18 10.17
CA GLY A 130 11.44 -17.74 11.25
C GLY A 130 11.51 -16.93 12.54
N LEU A 131 10.87 -17.49 13.56
CA LEU A 131 10.82 -16.94 14.91
C LEU A 131 11.77 -17.69 15.85
N THR A 132 12.30 -17.00 16.85
CA THR A 132 12.86 -17.61 18.04
C THR A 132 11.85 -17.51 19.18
N GLU A 133 11.74 -18.57 20.01
CA GLU A 133 10.74 -18.65 21.06
C GLU A 133 11.34 -19.14 22.38
N GLY A 134 10.79 -18.65 23.49
CA GLY A 134 11.14 -19.08 24.82
C GLY A 134 9.94 -18.93 25.76
N ALA A 135 9.67 -19.92 26.62
CA ALA A 135 8.56 -19.92 27.58
C ALA A 135 7.18 -19.55 26.96
N GLY A 136 6.89 -20.01 25.73
CA GLY A 136 5.62 -19.75 25.04
C GLY A 136 5.47 -18.35 24.46
N ARG A 137 6.57 -17.58 24.38
CA ARG A 137 6.64 -16.23 23.88
C ARG A 137 7.63 -16.13 22.71
N VAL A 138 7.35 -15.28 21.74
CA VAL A 138 8.33 -14.90 20.71
C VAL A 138 9.39 -14.00 21.36
N THR A 139 10.66 -14.37 21.17
CA THR A 139 11.82 -13.73 21.77
C THR A 139 12.75 -13.09 20.71
N GLY A 140 12.42 -13.21 19.44
CA GLY A 140 13.21 -12.68 18.34
C GLY A 140 12.88 -13.33 17.00
N VAL A 141 13.80 -13.16 16.06
CA VAL A 141 13.73 -13.74 14.72
C VAL A 141 15.01 -14.51 14.39
N ARG A 142 14.89 -15.46 13.47
CA ARG A 142 16.02 -16.16 12.84
C ARG A 142 16.09 -15.79 11.37
N LEU A 143 17.26 -15.41 10.91
CA LEU A 143 17.53 -15.07 9.53
C LEU A 143 17.80 -16.33 8.69
N ALA A 144 17.76 -16.20 7.37
CA ALA A 144 18.01 -17.31 6.45
C ALA A 144 19.46 -17.84 6.51
N ASP A 145 20.43 -17.01 6.93
CA ASP A 145 21.83 -17.38 7.16
C ASP A 145 22.06 -18.07 8.53
N GLY A 146 21.01 -18.23 9.33
CA GLY A 146 21.05 -18.84 10.66
C GLY A 146 21.32 -17.88 11.81
N GLU A 147 21.61 -16.59 11.56
CA GLU A 147 21.76 -15.60 12.62
C GLU A 147 20.43 -15.42 13.39
N GLU A 148 20.52 -15.32 14.72
CA GLU A 148 19.37 -15.01 15.57
C GLU A 148 19.47 -13.59 16.13
N VAL A 149 18.36 -12.86 16.04
CA VAL A 149 18.23 -11.51 16.56
C VAL A 149 17.14 -11.50 17.64
N GLY A 150 17.55 -11.33 18.89
CA GLY A 150 16.64 -11.26 20.04
C GLY A 150 15.89 -9.95 20.10
N ALA A 151 14.63 -9.97 20.60
CA ALA A 151 13.80 -8.79 20.75
C ALA A 151 12.79 -8.90 21.90
N ASP A 152 12.45 -7.74 22.51
CA ASP A 152 11.31 -7.61 23.42
C ASP A 152 9.99 -7.72 22.65
N LEU A 153 9.94 -7.22 21.41
CA LEU A 153 8.79 -7.30 20.51
C LEU A 153 9.28 -7.53 19.07
N VAL A 154 8.60 -8.42 18.37
CA VAL A 154 8.73 -8.58 16.92
C VAL A 154 7.47 -8.02 16.25
N ILE A 155 7.64 -7.19 15.21
CA ILE A 155 6.55 -6.77 14.33
C ILE A 155 6.73 -7.49 12.99
N ALA A 156 5.74 -8.33 12.62
CA ALA A 156 5.64 -8.92 11.30
C ALA A 156 4.99 -7.92 10.33
N ALA A 157 5.78 -7.39 9.41
CA ALA A 157 5.39 -6.49 8.32
C ALA A 157 5.90 -7.03 6.96
N ASP A 158 6.13 -8.33 6.89
CA ASP A 158 6.75 -9.11 5.81
C ASP A 158 5.79 -9.44 4.65
N GLY A 159 4.61 -8.80 4.64
CA GLY A 159 3.72 -8.77 3.50
C GLY A 159 2.78 -9.97 3.39
N ARG A 160 2.21 -10.17 2.19
CA ARG A 160 1.15 -11.17 1.92
C ARG A 160 1.57 -12.60 2.18
N GLY A 161 2.81 -12.95 1.86
CA GLY A 161 3.41 -14.26 2.13
C GLY A 161 4.19 -14.28 3.45
N SER A 162 3.65 -13.70 4.51
CA SER A 162 4.32 -13.57 5.80
C SER A 162 4.75 -14.92 6.39
N VAL A 163 6.06 -15.15 6.42
CA VAL A 163 6.67 -16.31 7.05
C VAL A 163 6.46 -16.29 8.56
N LEU A 164 6.50 -15.09 9.15
CA LEU A 164 6.31 -14.95 10.60
C LEU A 164 4.88 -15.23 11.04
N ARG A 165 3.88 -14.87 10.21
CA ARG A 165 2.47 -15.20 10.43
C ARG A 165 2.27 -16.72 10.51
N GLU A 166 2.85 -17.45 9.55
CA GLU A 166 2.78 -18.91 9.48
C GLU A 166 3.51 -19.56 10.65
N ALA A 167 4.75 -19.15 10.93
CA ALA A 167 5.54 -19.65 12.06
C ALA A 167 4.85 -19.42 13.41
N ALA A 168 4.12 -18.29 13.53
CA ALA A 168 3.35 -17.97 14.74
C ALA A 168 2.01 -18.73 14.86
N GLY A 169 1.60 -19.50 13.84
CA GLY A 169 0.32 -20.20 13.81
C GLY A 169 -0.90 -19.25 13.80
N LEU A 170 -0.76 -18.02 13.28
CA LEU A 170 -1.85 -17.05 13.23
C LEU A 170 -2.82 -17.40 12.09
N LYS A 171 -4.08 -17.67 12.45
CA LYS A 171 -5.09 -18.11 11.49
C LYS A 171 -5.57 -17.00 10.59
N GLN A 172 -5.47 -17.22 9.29
CA GLN A 172 -5.95 -16.35 8.23
C GLN A 172 -7.38 -16.71 7.83
N GLN A 173 -8.23 -15.70 7.64
CA GLN A 173 -9.55 -15.81 7.05
C GLN A 173 -9.47 -15.31 5.62
N ASP A 174 -9.58 -16.19 4.64
CA ASP A 174 -9.74 -15.82 3.23
C ASP A 174 -11.15 -15.26 3.01
N LEU A 175 -11.24 -14.12 2.34
CA LEU A 175 -12.50 -13.45 2.00
C LEU A 175 -12.83 -13.60 0.52
N GLY A 176 -11.93 -14.20 -0.26
CA GLY A 176 -12.03 -14.35 -1.70
C GLY A 176 -11.76 -13.07 -2.47
N ALA A 177 -10.92 -13.17 -3.48
CA ALA A 177 -10.71 -12.11 -4.47
C ALA A 177 -11.03 -12.67 -5.86
N PRO A 178 -12.10 -12.19 -6.54
CA PRO A 178 -12.54 -12.77 -7.80
C PRO A 178 -11.74 -12.31 -9.01
N ILE A 179 -10.68 -11.54 -8.80
CA ILE A 179 -9.88 -10.92 -9.86
C ILE A 179 -8.39 -11.14 -9.65
N ASP A 180 -7.65 -11.08 -10.76
CA ASP A 180 -6.21 -10.84 -10.82
C ASP A 180 -5.93 -9.63 -11.71
N VAL A 181 -4.70 -9.12 -11.69
CA VAL A 181 -4.33 -7.90 -12.41
C VAL A 181 -3.01 -8.11 -13.14
N PHE A 182 -2.98 -7.78 -14.43
CA PHE A 182 -1.74 -7.56 -15.16
C PHE A 182 -1.36 -6.08 -15.12
N TRP A 183 -0.13 -5.80 -14.69
CA TRP A 183 0.46 -4.47 -14.69
C TRP A 183 1.44 -4.32 -15.84
N PHE A 184 1.36 -3.20 -16.57
CA PHE A 184 2.28 -2.85 -17.66
C PHE A 184 2.39 -1.34 -17.83
N ARG A 185 3.36 -0.90 -18.61
CA ARG A 185 3.62 0.52 -18.92
C ARG A 185 3.42 0.76 -20.40
N VAL A 186 2.84 1.93 -20.71
CA VAL A 186 2.70 2.41 -22.10
C VAL A 186 3.16 3.86 -22.14
N PRO A 187 4.04 4.26 -23.08
CA PRO A 187 4.44 5.65 -23.23
C PRO A 187 3.23 6.56 -23.36
N LYS A 188 3.28 7.72 -22.71
CA LYS A 188 2.21 8.70 -22.75
C LYS A 188 2.53 9.76 -23.80
N ARG A 189 1.64 9.90 -24.77
CA ARG A 189 1.62 11.09 -25.63
C ARG A 189 0.85 12.19 -24.92
N ARG A 190 1.25 13.44 -25.09
CA ARG A 190 0.48 14.59 -24.59
C ARG A 190 -0.91 14.56 -25.23
N THR A 191 -1.92 14.27 -24.40
CA THR A 191 -3.33 14.33 -24.77
C THR A 191 -4.04 15.36 -23.89
N PRO A 192 -5.12 16.01 -24.36
CA PRO A 192 -5.84 17.02 -23.58
C PRO A 192 -6.48 16.48 -22.29
N HIS A 193 -6.66 15.17 -22.18
CA HIS A 193 -7.29 14.51 -21.05
C HIS A 193 -6.29 13.61 -20.33
N ASN A 194 -5.58 14.18 -19.37
CA ASN A 194 -4.58 13.51 -18.53
C ASN A 194 -5.18 13.08 -17.17
N GLU A 195 -6.31 12.39 -17.19
CA GLU A 195 -6.99 12.00 -15.95
C GLU A 195 -6.74 10.52 -15.64
N THR A 196 -6.27 10.24 -14.42
CA THR A 196 -6.29 8.89 -13.86
C THR A 196 -7.73 8.39 -13.83
N ALA A 197 -8.05 7.36 -14.58
CA ALA A 197 -9.39 6.85 -14.74
C ALA A 197 -9.44 5.32 -14.82
N GLY A 198 -10.54 4.75 -14.30
CA GLY A 198 -10.91 3.37 -14.60
C GLY A 198 -11.70 3.30 -15.91
N GLN A 199 -11.25 2.50 -16.87
CA GLN A 199 -11.94 2.21 -18.12
C GLN A 199 -12.74 0.93 -17.96
N PHE A 200 -14.06 1.00 -18.15
CA PHE A 200 -14.97 -0.13 -18.04
C PHE A 200 -15.56 -0.42 -19.42
N SER A 201 -15.15 -1.53 -19.99
CA SER A 201 -15.61 -2.04 -21.29
C SER A 201 -16.13 -3.47 -21.12
N PRO A 202 -16.99 -3.99 -22.02
CA PRO A 202 -17.47 -5.37 -21.95
C PRO A 202 -16.30 -6.35 -21.84
N GLY A 203 -16.34 -7.21 -20.81
CA GLY A 203 -15.30 -8.21 -20.54
C GLY A 203 -13.95 -7.68 -20.06
N THR A 204 -13.79 -6.36 -19.88
CA THR A 204 -12.49 -5.76 -19.58
C THR A 204 -12.60 -4.55 -18.64
N VAL A 205 -11.71 -4.48 -17.68
CA VAL A 205 -11.51 -3.29 -16.85
C VAL A 205 -10.03 -2.92 -16.86
N ILE A 206 -9.73 -1.67 -17.19
CA ILE A 206 -8.34 -1.16 -17.18
C ILE A 206 -8.30 0.09 -16.34
N ALA A 207 -7.47 0.11 -15.30
CA ALA A 207 -7.13 1.34 -14.60
C ALA A 207 -5.89 1.95 -15.26
N MET A 208 -5.99 3.23 -15.59
CA MET A 208 -4.88 4.02 -16.15
C MET A 208 -4.45 5.05 -15.14
N ILE A 209 -3.18 5.01 -14.78
CA ILE A 209 -2.55 5.91 -13.82
C ILE A 209 -1.54 6.77 -14.58
N ASP A 210 -1.71 8.08 -14.51
CA ASP A 210 -0.79 9.04 -15.10
C ASP A 210 0.54 9.08 -14.32
N ARG A 211 1.67 8.99 -15.04
CA ARG A 211 3.04 9.04 -14.52
C ARG A 211 3.89 10.05 -15.27
N GLY A 212 3.27 11.11 -15.77
CA GLY A 212 3.96 12.14 -16.53
C GLY A 212 4.31 11.71 -17.96
N ASP A 213 5.31 10.86 -18.14
CA ASP A 213 5.84 10.40 -19.42
C ASP A 213 5.29 9.04 -19.89
N TYR A 214 4.62 8.28 -18.98
CA TYR A 214 3.99 7.01 -19.32
C TYR A 214 2.66 6.79 -18.57
N TRP A 215 1.85 5.90 -19.11
CA TRP A 215 0.70 5.33 -18.43
C TRP A 215 1.09 4.04 -17.72
N GLN A 216 0.85 3.98 -16.42
CA GLN A 216 0.85 2.74 -15.69
C GLN A 216 -0.55 2.12 -15.76
N CYS A 217 -0.65 0.97 -16.42
CA CYS A 217 -1.92 0.33 -16.72
C CYS A 217 -2.11 -0.93 -15.86
N ALA A 218 -3.32 -1.08 -15.31
CA ALA A 218 -3.77 -2.28 -14.60
C ALA A 218 -4.91 -2.93 -15.37
N PHE A 219 -4.63 -4.03 -16.07
CA PHE A 219 -5.63 -4.84 -16.75
C PHE A 219 -6.20 -5.87 -15.79
N VAL A 220 -7.48 -5.71 -15.45
CA VAL A 220 -8.20 -6.55 -14.49
C VAL A 220 -8.91 -7.67 -15.20
N PHE A 221 -8.78 -8.90 -14.72
CA PHE A 221 -9.42 -10.09 -15.26
C PHE A 221 -9.84 -11.05 -14.16
N ALA A 222 -10.66 -12.06 -14.52
CA ALA A 222 -11.16 -13.04 -13.56
C ALA A 222 -10.03 -13.86 -12.96
N LYS A 223 -10.12 -14.14 -11.66
CA LYS A 223 -9.15 -14.89 -10.87
C LYS A 223 -8.72 -16.18 -11.55
N GLY A 224 -7.40 -16.44 -11.61
CA GLY A 224 -6.81 -17.62 -12.25
C GLY A 224 -6.79 -17.58 -13.78
N GLY A 225 -7.20 -16.47 -14.42
CA GLY A 225 -7.25 -16.35 -15.89
C GLY A 225 -5.91 -16.06 -16.57
N ALA A 226 -4.83 -15.87 -15.82
CA ALA A 226 -3.54 -15.41 -16.33
C ALA A 226 -2.97 -16.34 -17.42
N ASP A 227 -2.96 -17.65 -17.18
CA ASP A 227 -2.37 -18.62 -18.12
C ASP A 227 -3.18 -18.73 -19.39
N ARG A 228 -4.52 -18.64 -19.32
CA ARG A 228 -5.38 -18.59 -20.49
C ARG A 228 -5.09 -17.37 -21.36
N ILE A 229 -4.97 -16.18 -20.74
CA ILE A 229 -4.67 -14.94 -21.49
C ILE A 229 -3.28 -15.01 -22.11
N ARG A 230 -2.30 -15.59 -21.41
CA ARG A 230 -0.95 -15.80 -21.95
C ARG A 230 -0.92 -16.76 -23.12
N ALA A 231 -1.71 -17.82 -23.08
CA ALA A 231 -1.81 -18.80 -24.15
C ALA A 231 -2.42 -18.24 -25.44
N GLU A 232 -3.23 -17.19 -25.36
CA GLU A 232 -3.78 -16.48 -26.53
C GLU A 232 -2.73 -15.59 -27.25
N GLY A 233 -1.59 -15.33 -26.60
CA GLY A 233 -0.48 -14.57 -27.15
C GLY A 233 -0.50 -13.09 -26.81
N ILE A 234 0.67 -12.45 -26.95
CA ILE A 234 0.86 -11.03 -26.59
C ILE A 234 0.11 -10.10 -27.54
N GLU A 235 -0.04 -10.48 -28.81
CA GLU A 235 -0.79 -9.74 -29.81
C GLU A 235 -2.26 -9.64 -29.42
N ALA A 236 -2.89 -10.77 -29.09
CA ALA A 236 -4.30 -10.81 -28.65
C ALA A 236 -4.51 -9.97 -27.36
N PHE A 237 -3.53 -9.97 -26.47
CA PHE A 237 -3.54 -9.10 -25.28
C PHE A 237 -3.51 -7.61 -25.67
N ARG A 238 -2.61 -7.19 -26.61
CA ARG A 238 -2.56 -5.81 -27.11
C ARG A 238 -3.87 -5.39 -27.76
N GLU A 239 -4.48 -6.27 -28.59
CA GLU A 239 -5.76 -6.00 -29.24
C GLU A 239 -6.89 -5.76 -28.21
N ARG A 240 -6.94 -6.55 -27.14
CA ARG A 240 -7.89 -6.35 -26.02
C ARG A 240 -7.68 -5.01 -25.33
N VAL A 241 -6.43 -4.64 -25.07
CA VAL A 241 -6.11 -3.35 -24.46
C VAL A 241 -6.47 -2.22 -25.41
N ALA A 242 -6.15 -2.33 -26.72
CA ALA A 242 -6.49 -1.33 -27.73
C ALA A 242 -8.01 -1.15 -27.88
N PHE A 243 -8.78 -2.23 -27.81
CA PHE A 243 -10.24 -2.18 -27.83
C PHE A 243 -10.81 -1.42 -26.64
N ALA A 244 -10.28 -1.68 -25.44
CA ALA A 244 -10.75 -1.03 -24.21
C ALA A 244 -10.28 0.45 -24.10
N VAL A 245 -9.09 0.76 -24.61
CA VAL A 245 -8.46 2.08 -24.56
C VAL A 245 -7.85 2.45 -25.92
N PRO A 246 -8.67 2.86 -26.91
CA PRO A 246 -8.19 3.16 -28.25
C PRO A 246 -7.12 4.27 -28.29
N GLU A 247 -7.11 5.16 -27.30
CA GLU A 247 -6.19 6.30 -27.21
C GLU A 247 -4.72 5.89 -27.11
N ILE A 248 -4.42 4.72 -26.52
CA ILE A 248 -3.05 4.18 -26.37
C ILE A 248 -2.70 3.11 -27.40
N ALA A 249 -3.61 2.75 -28.28
CA ALA A 249 -3.44 1.63 -29.21
C ALA A 249 -2.13 1.68 -30.02
N LYS A 250 -1.72 2.88 -30.47
CA LYS A 250 -0.50 3.10 -31.27
C LYS A 250 0.80 2.86 -30.49
N ASP A 251 0.74 2.92 -29.17
CA ASP A 251 1.91 2.81 -28.30
C ASP A 251 2.03 1.41 -27.65
N LEU A 252 1.03 0.53 -27.83
CA LEU A 252 1.03 -0.83 -27.29
C LEU A 252 2.12 -1.73 -27.88
N GLY A 253 2.68 -1.40 -29.05
CA GLY A 253 3.82 -2.10 -29.63
C GLY A 253 5.07 -2.13 -28.74
N ARG A 254 5.14 -1.27 -27.72
CA ARG A 254 6.21 -1.28 -26.69
C ARG A 254 6.10 -2.45 -25.71
N ILE A 255 4.96 -3.09 -25.60
CA ILE A 255 4.80 -4.34 -24.85
C ILE A 255 5.26 -5.47 -25.79
N VAL A 256 6.53 -5.83 -25.74
CA VAL A 256 7.14 -6.77 -26.69
C VAL A 256 6.87 -8.22 -26.29
N SER A 257 6.92 -8.50 -25.00
CA SER A 257 6.77 -9.86 -24.45
C SER A 257 5.99 -9.85 -23.12
N TRP A 258 5.74 -11.04 -22.59
CA TRP A 258 5.14 -11.18 -21.25
C TRP A 258 6.06 -10.73 -20.12
N ASP A 259 7.34 -10.48 -20.39
CA ASP A 259 8.26 -9.89 -19.40
C ASP A 259 7.91 -8.43 -19.09
N ASP A 260 7.28 -7.73 -20.02
CA ASP A 260 6.77 -6.37 -19.84
C ASP A 260 5.45 -6.33 -19.06
N VAL A 261 4.86 -7.49 -18.77
CA VAL A 261 3.55 -7.62 -18.12
C VAL A 261 3.67 -8.41 -16.82
N LYS A 262 3.50 -7.72 -15.69
CA LYS A 262 3.67 -8.32 -14.37
C LYS A 262 2.33 -8.76 -13.78
N LEU A 263 2.25 -10.01 -13.35
CA LEU A 263 1.06 -10.55 -12.70
C LEU A 263 1.02 -10.13 -11.22
N LEU A 264 -0.06 -9.51 -10.80
CA LEU A 264 -0.46 -9.37 -9.42
C LEU A 264 -1.60 -10.35 -9.12
N SER A 265 -1.28 -11.44 -8.43
CA SER A 265 -2.32 -12.31 -7.87
C SER A 265 -2.95 -11.60 -6.68
N VAL A 266 -4.22 -11.25 -6.81
CA VAL A 266 -4.95 -10.50 -5.80
C VAL A 266 -5.39 -11.43 -4.67
N SER A 267 -5.12 -11.04 -3.44
CA SER A 267 -5.69 -11.66 -2.24
C SER A 267 -6.50 -10.64 -1.46
N LEU A 268 -7.55 -11.12 -0.82
CA LEU A 268 -8.35 -10.36 0.12
C LEU A 268 -8.58 -11.24 1.34
N ASP A 269 -7.84 -10.98 2.38
CA ASP A 269 -7.81 -11.80 3.58
C ASP A 269 -7.51 -10.98 4.83
N ARG A 270 -7.67 -11.57 5.98
CA ARG A 270 -7.24 -10.98 7.26
C ARG A 270 -7.00 -12.07 8.30
N LEU A 271 -6.14 -11.76 9.26
CA LEU A 271 -5.97 -12.58 10.45
C LEU A 271 -7.18 -12.45 11.38
N THR A 272 -7.59 -13.56 11.98
CA THR A 272 -8.59 -13.55 13.06
C THR A 272 -8.00 -12.96 14.34
N ARG A 273 -6.71 -13.21 14.57
CA ARG A 273 -5.89 -12.67 15.67
C ARG A 273 -4.55 -12.19 15.09
N TRP A 274 -4.18 -10.93 15.36
CA TRP A 274 -2.99 -10.30 14.80
C TRP A 274 -1.73 -10.48 15.66
N HIS A 275 -1.87 -11.06 16.83
CA HIS A 275 -0.79 -11.08 17.81
C HIS A 275 -0.74 -12.37 18.63
N ARG A 276 0.42 -12.64 19.17
CA ARG A 276 0.67 -13.55 20.29
C ARG A 276 1.73 -12.92 21.20
N PRO A 277 2.01 -13.46 22.41
CA PRO A 277 3.07 -12.88 23.25
C PRO A 277 4.37 -12.69 22.48
N GLY A 278 4.92 -11.46 22.50
CA GLY A 278 6.14 -11.07 21.78
C GLY A 278 6.00 -10.82 20.29
N LEU A 279 4.82 -10.96 19.67
CA LEU A 279 4.62 -10.77 18.24
C LEU A 279 3.36 -9.96 17.93
N LEU A 280 3.45 -9.03 17.00
CA LEU A 280 2.33 -8.30 16.37
C LEU A 280 2.48 -8.32 14.84
N ALA A 281 1.45 -8.73 14.11
CA ALA A 281 1.39 -8.57 12.65
C ALA A 281 0.66 -7.26 12.28
N ILE A 282 1.17 -6.54 11.26
CA ILE A 282 0.57 -5.31 10.72
C ILE A 282 0.64 -5.29 9.19
N GLY A 283 -0.16 -4.42 8.56
CA GLY A 283 -0.21 -4.28 7.10
C GLY A 283 -0.62 -5.58 6.42
N ASP A 284 -0.05 -5.87 5.24
CA ASP A 284 -0.43 -7.06 4.44
C ASP A 284 -0.12 -8.39 5.15
N ALA A 285 0.75 -8.41 6.16
CA ALA A 285 0.96 -9.58 7.01
C ALA A 285 -0.27 -9.89 7.90
N ALA A 286 -1.02 -8.86 8.28
CA ALA A 286 -2.24 -8.99 9.08
C ALA A 286 -3.52 -9.02 8.22
N HIS A 287 -3.54 -8.30 7.09
CA HIS A 287 -4.71 -8.19 6.20
C HIS A 287 -4.31 -7.75 4.80
N ALA A 288 -4.45 -8.62 3.84
CA ALA A 288 -4.26 -8.26 2.43
C ALA A 288 -5.50 -7.54 1.88
N MET A 289 -5.26 -6.55 1.03
CA MET A 289 -6.28 -5.74 0.39
C MET A 289 -6.26 -5.92 -1.12
N SER A 290 -7.44 -5.84 -1.74
CA SER A 290 -7.56 -5.68 -3.18
C SER A 290 -6.91 -4.36 -3.62
N PRO A 291 -6.34 -4.26 -4.84
CA PRO A 291 -5.81 -3.01 -5.37
C PRO A 291 -6.90 -1.95 -5.63
N VAL A 292 -8.17 -2.31 -5.56
CA VAL A 292 -9.29 -1.38 -5.75
C VAL A 292 -9.22 -0.23 -4.75
N GLY A 293 -9.15 0.99 -5.29
CA GLY A 293 -9.05 2.23 -4.52
C GLY A 293 -7.65 2.58 -4.04
N GLY A 294 -6.62 1.74 -4.25
CA GLY A 294 -5.24 2.02 -3.87
C GLY A 294 -5.01 2.16 -2.35
N VAL A 295 -5.88 1.60 -1.52
CA VAL A 295 -5.94 1.89 -0.07
C VAL A 295 -5.00 1.05 0.80
N GLY A 296 -4.41 -0.02 0.27
CA GLY A 296 -3.64 -1.00 1.06
C GLY A 296 -2.47 -0.37 1.83
N ILE A 297 -1.65 0.43 1.14
CA ILE A 297 -0.50 1.12 1.76
C ILE A 297 -0.95 2.05 2.88
N ASN A 298 -2.02 2.81 2.65
CA ASN A 298 -2.48 3.79 3.63
C ASN A 298 -3.05 3.11 4.90
N LEU A 299 -3.71 1.95 4.75
CA LEU A 299 -4.09 1.14 5.91
C LEU A 299 -2.88 0.60 6.67
N ALA A 300 -1.90 0.08 5.95
CA ALA A 300 -0.67 -0.47 6.51
C ALA A 300 0.13 0.59 7.31
N ILE A 301 0.24 1.82 6.78
CA ILE A 301 0.84 2.96 7.49
C ILE A 301 0.04 3.31 8.75
N GLN A 302 -1.28 3.34 8.68
CA GLN A 302 -2.11 3.64 9.85
C GLN A 302 -2.05 2.54 10.91
N ASP A 303 -1.78 1.27 10.54
CA ASP A 303 -1.53 0.21 11.52
C ASP A 303 -0.21 0.47 12.27
N ALA A 304 0.84 0.89 11.56
CA ALA A 304 2.11 1.28 12.17
C ALA A 304 1.94 2.46 13.15
N VAL A 305 1.14 3.47 12.76
CA VAL A 305 0.81 4.61 13.64
C VAL A 305 0.05 4.14 14.89
N ALA A 306 -0.96 3.29 14.73
CA ALA A 306 -1.70 2.76 15.88
C ALA A 306 -0.82 1.91 16.80
N ALA A 307 0.07 1.09 16.23
CA ALA A 307 1.04 0.32 17.01
C ALA A 307 1.98 1.23 17.80
N ALA A 308 2.58 2.25 17.17
CA ALA A 308 3.46 3.18 17.84
C ALA A 308 2.73 4.01 18.92
N ASN A 309 1.51 4.48 18.64
CA ASN A 309 0.70 5.23 19.62
C ASN A 309 0.40 4.44 20.91
N ILE A 310 0.30 3.11 20.80
CA ILE A 310 -0.08 2.24 21.93
C ILE A 310 1.15 1.64 22.60
N LEU A 311 2.20 1.32 21.84
CA LEU A 311 3.29 0.47 22.32
C LEU A 311 4.61 1.22 22.50
N ALA A 312 4.82 2.36 21.81
CA ALA A 312 6.16 2.96 21.76
C ALA A 312 6.61 3.51 23.11
N LEU A 313 5.74 4.22 23.85
CA LEU A 313 6.10 4.76 25.16
C LEU A 313 6.41 3.66 26.18
N PRO A 314 5.55 2.67 26.46
CA PRO A 314 5.90 1.62 27.42
C PRO A 314 7.12 0.82 26.97
N LEU A 315 7.30 0.55 25.67
CA LEU A 315 8.47 -0.16 25.18
C LEU A 315 9.77 0.63 25.36
N SER A 316 9.75 1.97 25.17
CA SER A 316 10.91 2.82 25.43
C SER A 316 11.30 2.85 26.94
N GLN A 317 10.33 2.65 27.82
CA GLN A 317 10.53 2.54 29.27
C GLN A 317 10.94 1.13 29.73
N GLY A 318 11.00 0.16 28.80
CA GLY A 318 11.35 -1.22 29.13
C GLY A 318 10.20 -2.02 29.72
N GLU A 319 8.96 -1.54 29.59
CA GLU A 319 7.78 -2.22 30.09
C GLU A 319 7.31 -3.33 29.13
N PRO A 320 6.78 -4.45 29.65
CA PRO A 320 6.21 -5.52 28.83
C PRO A 320 4.93 -5.08 28.14
N VAL A 321 4.87 -5.25 26.81
CA VAL A 321 3.75 -4.76 25.98
C VAL A 321 2.76 -5.84 25.54
N ASP A 322 2.95 -7.09 25.91
CA ASP A 322 2.14 -8.22 25.43
C ASP A 322 0.63 -8.03 25.66
N ARG A 323 0.24 -7.45 26.79
CA ARG A 323 -1.17 -7.16 27.13
C ARG A 323 -1.77 -6.01 26.31
N LEU A 324 -0.93 -5.22 25.64
CA LEU A 324 -1.34 -4.06 24.84
C LEU A 324 -1.53 -4.44 23.36
N LEU A 325 -0.95 -5.54 22.88
CA LEU A 325 -0.99 -5.95 21.47
C LEU A 325 -2.43 -6.07 20.96
N GLY A 326 -3.31 -6.62 21.76
CA GLY A 326 -4.74 -6.74 21.43
C GLY A 326 -5.45 -5.39 21.22
N LYS A 327 -4.97 -4.32 21.85
CA LYS A 327 -5.54 -2.96 21.66
C LYS A 327 -5.25 -2.41 20.27
N VAL A 328 -4.09 -2.74 19.68
CA VAL A 328 -3.75 -2.37 18.29
C VAL A 328 -4.73 -3.02 17.34
N GLN A 329 -4.93 -4.34 17.44
CA GLN A 329 -5.92 -5.06 16.63
C GLN A 329 -7.33 -4.49 16.81
N ALA A 330 -7.78 -4.28 18.04
CA ALA A 330 -9.12 -3.73 18.34
C ALA A 330 -9.31 -2.33 17.72
N ARG A 331 -8.26 -1.52 17.70
CA ARG A 331 -8.28 -0.19 17.10
C ARG A 331 -8.40 -0.26 15.57
N ARG A 332 -7.68 -1.19 14.92
CA ARG A 332 -7.52 -1.25 13.46
C ARG A 332 -8.50 -2.19 12.76
N MET A 333 -9.06 -3.18 13.45
CA MET A 333 -9.95 -4.18 12.86
C MET A 333 -11.20 -3.56 12.22
N PHE A 334 -11.78 -2.53 12.83
CA PHE A 334 -12.98 -1.87 12.29
C PHE A 334 -12.72 -1.21 10.91
N PRO A 335 -11.71 -0.32 10.75
CA PRO A 335 -11.36 0.22 9.43
C PRO A 335 -11.08 -0.87 8.38
N VAL A 336 -10.32 -1.91 8.76
CA VAL A 336 -10.00 -3.04 7.87
C VAL A 336 -11.27 -3.73 7.37
N ARG A 337 -12.20 -4.07 8.27
CA ARG A 337 -13.47 -4.72 7.91
C ARG A 337 -14.33 -3.87 6.99
N VAL A 338 -14.42 -2.56 7.24
CA VAL A 338 -15.22 -1.64 6.42
C VAL A 338 -14.64 -1.55 5.01
N ILE A 339 -13.32 -1.36 4.87
CA ILE A 339 -12.68 -1.27 3.57
C ILE A 339 -12.76 -2.59 2.80
N GLN A 340 -12.51 -3.73 3.43
CA GLN A 340 -12.68 -5.04 2.80
C GLN A 340 -14.13 -5.30 2.39
N GLY A 341 -15.11 -4.90 3.22
CA GLY A 341 -16.53 -4.97 2.87
C GLY A 341 -16.87 -4.14 1.64
N MET A 342 -16.35 -2.91 1.56
CA MET A 342 -16.52 -2.04 0.41
C MET A 342 -15.87 -2.64 -0.85
N GLN A 343 -14.64 -3.17 -0.75
CA GLN A 343 -13.97 -3.82 -1.88
C GLN A 343 -14.75 -5.03 -2.39
N ARG A 344 -15.29 -5.86 -1.48
CA ARG A 344 -16.18 -6.98 -1.87
C ARG A 344 -17.45 -6.51 -2.58
N ALA A 345 -18.06 -5.43 -2.12
CA ALA A 345 -19.22 -4.85 -2.78
C ALA A 345 -18.90 -4.34 -4.18
N VAL A 346 -17.74 -3.69 -4.38
CA VAL A 346 -17.26 -3.27 -5.71
C VAL A 346 -16.95 -4.47 -6.60
N HIS A 347 -16.33 -5.52 -6.06
CA HIS A 347 -16.07 -6.75 -6.79
C HIS A 347 -17.38 -7.40 -7.28
N ALA A 348 -18.37 -7.53 -6.42
CA ALA A 348 -19.64 -8.18 -6.75
C ALA A 348 -20.57 -7.31 -7.62
N GLY A 349 -20.63 -6.00 -7.35
CA GLY A 349 -21.57 -5.10 -7.99
C GLY A 349 -21.04 -4.39 -9.25
N VAL A 350 -19.72 -4.32 -9.44
CA VAL A 350 -19.12 -3.59 -10.56
C VAL A 350 -18.19 -4.49 -11.37
N LEU A 351 -17.12 -5.02 -10.76
CA LEU A 351 -16.08 -5.74 -11.50
C LEU A 351 -16.60 -7.07 -12.07
N GLY A 352 -17.29 -7.88 -11.26
CA GLY A 352 -17.84 -9.16 -11.70
C GLY A 352 -18.79 -9.02 -12.90
N PRO A 353 -19.84 -8.19 -12.81
CA PRO A 353 -20.73 -7.91 -13.94
C PRO A 353 -20.01 -7.37 -15.18
N THR A 354 -19.03 -6.46 -15.00
CA THR A 354 -18.25 -5.91 -16.13
C THR A 354 -17.43 -6.97 -16.84
N LEU A 355 -16.71 -7.81 -16.06
CA LEU A 355 -15.87 -8.88 -16.64
C LEU A 355 -16.68 -10.00 -17.29
N GLY A 356 -17.95 -10.20 -16.88
CA GLY A 356 -18.87 -11.15 -17.49
C GLY A 356 -19.70 -10.57 -18.64
N ALA A 357 -19.63 -9.27 -18.91
CA ALA A 357 -20.42 -8.62 -19.94
C ALA A 357 -19.91 -8.92 -21.35
N THR A 358 -20.84 -9.20 -22.27
CA THR A 358 -20.57 -9.39 -23.70
C THR A 358 -21.10 -8.25 -24.59
N ALA A 359 -21.91 -7.37 -24.02
CA ALA A 359 -22.49 -6.21 -24.69
C ALA A 359 -22.17 -4.92 -23.94
N GLN A 360 -22.36 -3.78 -24.61
CA GLN A 360 -22.13 -2.46 -24.06
C GLN A 360 -22.93 -2.27 -22.77
N MET A 361 -22.24 -1.81 -21.72
CA MET A 361 -22.82 -1.61 -20.39
C MET A 361 -23.30 -0.19 -20.21
N GLU A 362 -24.44 -0.05 -19.55
CA GLU A 362 -24.84 1.23 -18.97
C GLU A 362 -24.12 1.48 -17.64
N ALA A 363 -23.87 2.75 -17.37
CA ALA A 363 -23.31 3.13 -16.08
C ALA A 363 -24.25 2.73 -14.93
N PRO A 364 -23.75 2.09 -13.86
CA PRO A 364 -24.53 1.76 -12.68
C PRO A 364 -25.29 2.98 -12.13
N PHE A 365 -26.48 2.76 -11.58
CA PHE A 365 -27.31 3.84 -11.03
C PHE A 365 -26.54 4.71 -10.02
N ALA A 366 -25.77 4.09 -9.13
CA ALA A 366 -24.96 4.81 -8.15
C ALA A 366 -23.94 5.76 -8.82
N LEU A 367 -23.29 5.34 -9.92
CA LEU A 367 -22.34 6.17 -10.65
C LEU A 367 -23.04 7.36 -11.34
N ARG A 368 -24.21 7.13 -11.91
CA ARG A 368 -25.04 8.22 -12.49
C ARG A 368 -25.49 9.22 -11.43
N MET A 369 -25.80 8.76 -10.22
CA MET A 369 -26.17 9.62 -9.08
C MET A 369 -24.98 10.45 -8.60
N LEU A 370 -23.80 9.87 -8.50
CA LEU A 370 -22.56 10.60 -8.15
C LEU A 370 -22.24 11.71 -9.18
N ASP A 371 -22.43 11.43 -10.47
CA ASP A 371 -22.21 12.40 -11.54
C ASP A 371 -23.27 13.53 -11.51
N ARG A 372 -24.55 13.16 -11.26
CA ARG A 372 -25.69 14.12 -11.21
C ARG A 372 -25.65 15.04 -10.00
N PHE A 373 -25.15 14.53 -8.87
CA PHE A 373 -25.12 15.24 -7.59
C PHE A 373 -23.70 15.29 -7.03
N PRO A 374 -22.87 16.30 -7.41
CA PRO A 374 -21.46 16.37 -7.04
C PRO A 374 -21.18 16.33 -5.53
N ILE A 375 -22.14 16.78 -4.70
CA ILE A 375 -22.01 16.71 -3.24
C ILE A 375 -21.83 15.26 -2.73
N LEU A 376 -22.41 14.27 -3.43
CA LEU A 376 -22.30 12.86 -3.08
C LEU A 376 -20.89 12.32 -3.31
N GLN A 377 -20.09 12.93 -4.22
CA GLN A 377 -18.71 12.55 -4.51
C GLN A 377 -17.80 12.76 -3.29
N ARG A 378 -18.20 13.58 -2.32
CA ARG A 378 -17.49 13.79 -1.05
C ARG A 378 -17.45 12.54 -0.17
N ILE A 379 -18.45 11.65 -0.30
CA ILE A 379 -18.51 10.41 0.49
C ILE A 379 -17.38 9.44 0.08
N PRO A 380 -17.29 8.98 -1.19
CA PRO A 380 -16.18 8.15 -1.61
C PRO A 380 -14.83 8.87 -1.49
N ALA A 381 -14.77 10.20 -1.74
CA ALA A 381 -13.55 10.98 -1.54
C ALA A 381 -13.04 10.90 -0.09
N ARG A 382 -13.94 11.02 0.89
CA ARG A 382 -13.58 10.92 2.31
C ARG A 382 -13.12 9.51 2.68
N ILE A 383 -13.81 8.47 2.17
CA ILE A 383 -13.46 7.07 2.47
C ILE A 383 -12.11 6.71 1.86
N VAL A 384 -11.86 7.08 0.60
CA VAL A 384 -10.60 6.79 -0.08
C VAL A 384 -9.48 7.71 0.43
N GLY A 385 -9.70 9.02 0.47
CA GLY A 385 -8.66 10.00 0.79
C GLY A 385 -8.25 10.02 2.27
N LEU A 386 -9.21 9.89 3.19
CA LEU A 386 -8.94 9.95 4.65
C LEU A 386 -9.02 8.59 5.33
N GLY A 387 -9.72 7.64 4.72
CA GLY A 387 -10.01 6.36 5.36
C GLY A 387 -11.15 6.44 6.38
N VAL A 388 -11.45 5.27 6.93
CA VAL A 388 -12.44 5.09 8.00
C VAL A 388 -11.69 5.08 9.33
N ARG A 389 -11.99 6.05 10.20
CA ARG A 389 -11.33 6.17 11.52
C ARG A 389 -9.81 6.31 11.40
N ARG A 390 -9.35 7.38 10.72
CA ARG A 390 -7.93 7.66 10.52
C ARG A 390 -7.17 7.77 11.85
N GLU A 391 -5.89 7.45 11.81
CA GLU A 391 -4.98 7.66 12.91
C GLU A 391 -4.35 9.06 12.87
N HIS A 392 -3.82 9.48 14.00
CA HIS A 392 -3.03 10.68 14.21
C HIS A 392 -1.77 10.30 14.99
N ILE A 393 -0.67 11.02 14.80
CA ILE A 393 0.57 10.79 15.54
C ILE A 393 0.38 11.23 16.99
N ARG A 394 0.49 10.28 17.93
CA ARG A 394 0.43 10.50 19.38
C ARG A 394 1.62 9.88 20.10
N SER A 395 2.41 9.05 19.39
CA SER A 395 3.66 8.52 19.92
C SER A 395 4.61 9.67 20.23
N PRO A 396 5.34 9.64 21.37
CA PRO A 396 6.20 10.74 21.78
C PRO A 396 7.40 10.89 20.84
N GLU A 397 8.05 12.05 20.89
CA GLU A 397 9.39 12.28 20.36
C GLU A 397 10.33 12.39 21.55
N LEU A 398 11.03 11.31 21.85
CA LEU A 398 11.94 11.20 22.99
C LEU A 398 13.42 11.12 22.56
N SER A 399 13.66 10.78 21.28
CA SER A 399 15.01 10.71 20.71
C SER A 399 15.33 12.02 19.99
N PRO A 400 16.46 12.70 20.29
CA PRO A 400 16.86 13.89 19.55
C PRO A 400 17.21 13.51 18.10
N LYS A 401 16.84 14.38 17.16
CA LYS A 401 17.29 14.25 15.76
C LYS A 401 18.78 14.55 15.66
N VAL A 402 19.53 13.68 15.01
CA VAL A 402 20.90 13.99 14.58
C VAL A 402 20.77 14.77 13.26
N VAL A 403 21.23 16.03 13.26
CA VAL A 403 21.33 16.81 12.02
C VAL A 403 22.43 16.15 11.18
N MET A 404 22.06 15.39 10.15
CA MET A 404 23.05 14.94 9.19
C MET A 404 23.60 16.18 8.45
N PRO A 405 24.92 16.31 8.31
CA PRO A 405 25.48 17.35 7.45
C PRO A 405 24.90 17.18 6.04
N ALA A 406 24.49 18.30 5.42
CA ALA A 406 24.10 18.30 4.03
C ALA A 406 25.16 17.54 3.21
N LYS A 407 24.76 16.59 2.37
CA LYS A 407 25.69 16.01 1.40
C LYS A 407 26.12 17.15 0.51
N ASP A 408 27.33 17.65 0.74
CA ASP A 408 27.97 18.63 -0.12
C ASP A 408 27.89 18.07 -1.55
N GLY A 409 27.25 18.86 -2.42
CA GLY A 409 27.15 18.52 -3.83
C GLY A 409 28.55 18.23 -4.36
N ILE A 410 28.76 17.06 -4.89
CA ILE A 410 29.94 16.74 -5.68
C ILE A 410 29.82 17.65 -6.91
N SER A 411 30.48 18.81 -6.84
CA SER A 411 30.80 19.61 -8.00
C SER A 411 31.79 18.81 -8.84
N GLY A 412 31.23 18.12 -9.85
CA GLY A 412 32.04 17.49 -10.88
C GLY A 412 32.77 18.54 -11.66
N GLY A 413 34.09 18.48 -11.62
CA GLY A 413 34.96 19.10 -12.60
C GLY A 413 35.02 18.27 -13.88
#